data_2eadc46eaf118604061da23bc9e0a884
#
_entry.id   2eadc46eaf118604061da23bc9e0a884
#
_cell.length_a   1.000
_cell.length_b   1.000
_cell.length_c   1.000
_cell.angle_alpha   90.00
_cell.angle_beta   90.00
_cell.angle_gamma   90.00
#
_symmetry.space_group_name_H-M   'P 1'
#
loop_
_entity.id
_entity.type
_entity.pdbx_description
1 polymer ?
#
loop_
_entity_poly.entity_id
_entity_poly.type
_entity_poly.pdbx_seq_one_letter_code
_entity_poly.pdbx_strand_id
1 'polypeptide(L)'
;MRNRLRRTAAGLFAAVLLTGVVTSGTAGAAVSSGFDDWTCKPSAAHPNPLVLLHGLGGNGPGNYSYLGPFLAAKGYCAFTLTYGQATPAIPVGGTVSIAKSSAEIASFVQRVRQATGAAKVDIVGHSEGAFQSIYGPKVLGYAAQVGKVVALAPPTHGTTFGGLVSVGDYLGLGPLVDQVLRQFGCPACDELIVGGSAVAKLTAGPIAQPGVKYTVIASRFDALVTPHETSFIREAGVTNEYVQDTCPLDPVGHVGLAFDPTVAQLVANALDPTHKTQVTCAFGPPL
;
A
#
# COMPACT_ATOMS: atom_id res chain seq x y z
N MET A 1 -20.69 -90.75 38.64
CA MET A 1 -21.89 -90.15 38.04
C MET A 1 -21.52 -89.02 37.09
N ARG A 2 -21.99 -89.13 35.84
CA ARG A 2 -22.03 -88.14 34.73
C ARG A 2 -20.75 -87.49 34.25
N ASN A 3 -20.21 -88.12 33.20
CA ASN A 3 -19.39 -87.55 32.13
C ASN A 3 -20.01 -86.30 31.47
N ARG A 4 -19.23 -85.28 31.24
CA ARG A 4 -19.52 -84.30 30.15
C ARG A 4 -18.28 -84.16 29.30
N LEU A 5 -18.47 -84.52 28.02
CA LEU A 5 -17.53 -84.37 26.92
C LEU A 5 -17.23 -82.87 26.68
N ARG A 6 -15.97 -82.55 26.51
CA ARG A 6 -15.54 -81.28 25.94
C ARG A 6 -15.34 -81.43 24.41
N ARG A 7 -16.14 -80.71 23.66
CA ARG A 7 -15.93 -80.51 22.23
C ARG A 7 -15.01 -79.31 22.01
N THR A 8 -13.85 -79.53 21.41
CA THR A 8 -12.95 -78.50 20.86
C THR A 8 -13.44 -78.06 19.53
N ALA A 9 -13.78 -76.80 19.38
CA ALA A 9 -14.04 -76.16 18.11
C ALA A 9 -12.77 -75.40 17.66
N ALA A 10 -12.19 -75.84 16.56
CA ALA A 10 -11.09 -75.11 15.88
C ALA A 10 -11.68 -73.98 15.03
N GLY A 11 -11.36 -72.78 15.43
CA GLY A 11 -11.70 -71.61 14.64
C GLY A 11 -10.56 -71.20 13.68
N LEU A 12 -10.81 -71.25 12.38
CA LEU A 12 -9.94 -70.67 11.35
C LEU A 12 -10.05 -69.18 11.44
N PHE A 13 -8.93 -68.47 11.71
CA PHE A 13 -8.80 -67.06 11.52
C PHE A 13 -8.31 -66.80 10.08
N ALA A 14 -9.21 -66.26 9.26
CA ALA A 14 -8.82 -65.68 7.96
C ALA A 14 -8.28 -64.26 8.19
N ALA A 15 -6.99 -64.07 7.94
CA ALA A 15 -6.37 -62.76 7.95
C ALA A 15 -6.69 -62.02 6.63
N VAL A 16 -7.54 -61.00 6.72
CA VAL A 16 -7.79 -60.07 5.61
C VAL A 16 -6.70 -59.02 5.65
N LEU A 17 -5.77 -59.09 4.68
CA LEU A 17 -4.79 -58.05 4.42
C LEU A 17 -5.51 -56.88 3.70
N LEU A 18 -5.85 -55.83 4.43
CA LEU A 18 -6.24 -54.55 3.85
C LEU A 18 -4.97 -53.79 3.35
N THR A 19 -4.72 -53.86 2.04
CA THR A 19 -3.75 -52.96 1.40
C THR A 19 -4.36 -51.57 1.34
N GLY A 20 -4.00 -50.71 2.30
CA GLY A 20 -4.32 -49.30 2.27
C GLY A 20 -3.57 -48.60 1.14
N VAL A 21 -4.28 -48.20 0.10
CA VAL A 21 -3.74 -47.26 -0.92
C VAL A 21 -3.60 -45.89 -0.27
N VAL A 22 -2.38 -45.53 0.10
CA VAL A 22 -2.06 -44.18 0.56
C VAL A 22 -2.04 -43.31 -0.70
N THR A 23 -3.17 -42.68 -1.01
CA THR A 23 -3.19 -41.57 -1.97
C THR A 23 -2.44 -40.39 -1.36
N SER A 24 -1.20 -40.15 -1.82
CA SER A 24 -0.46 -38.94 -1.53
C SER A 24 -1.24 -37.77 -2.15
N GLY A 25 -2.14 -37.18 -1.37
CA GLY A 25 -2.76 -35.92 -1.74
C GLY A 25 -1.64 -34.89 -1.89
N THR A 26 -1.39 -34.41 -3.11
CA THR A 26 -0.62 -33.20 -3.31
C THR A 26 -1.32 -32.10 -2.52
N ALA A 27 -0.70 -31.66 -1.42
CA ALA A 27 -1.14 -30.45 -0.74
C ALA A 27 -1.13 -29.32 -1.78
N GLY A 28 -2.31 -28.94 -2.25
CA GLY A 28 -2.44 -27.79 -3.12
C GLY A 28 -1.83 -26.61 -2.37
N ALA A 29 -0.84 -25.96 -2.98
CA ALA A 29 -0.28 -24.74 -2.43
C ALA A 29 -1.45 -23.77 -2.19
N ALA A 30 -1.58 -23.28 -0.96
CA ALA A 30 -2.58 -22.28 -0.63
C ALA A 30 -2.39 -21.11 -1.60
N VAL A 31 -3.46 -20.73 -2.29
CA VAL A 31 -3.41 -19.57 -3.20
C VAL A 31 -3.14 -18.35 -2.33
N SER A 32 -2.01 -17.69 -2.56
CA SER A 32 -1.65 -16.45 -1.86
C SER A 32 -2.76 -15.41 -2.02
N SER A 33 -3.13 -14.73 -0.94
CA SER A 33 -4.10 -13.62 -0.99
C SER A 33 -3.54 -12.42 -1.76
N GLY A 34 -2.22 -12.35 -1.91
CA GLY A 34 -1.52 -11.25 -2.57
C GLY A 34 -1.44 -9.95 -1.76
N PHE A 35 -2.27 -9.76 -0.74
CA PHE A 35 -2.28 -8.58 0.12
C PHE A 35 -1.75 -8.93 1.52
N ASP A 36 -0.66 -8.27 1.93
CA ASP A 36 0.12 -8.52 3.15
C ASP A 36 0.46 -10.01 3.38
N ASP A 37 0.50 -10.76 2.30
CA ASP A 37 0.89 -12.17 2.30
C ASP A 37 2.38 -12.32 1.96
N TRP A 38 3.19 -12.52 2.97
CA TRP A 38 4.64 -12.65 2.84
C TRP A 38 5.10 -13.93 2.12
N THR A 39 4.18 -14.82 1.80
CA THR A 39 4.43 -16.00 0.96
C THR A 39 4.21 -15.72 -0.52
N CYS A 40 3.58 -14.57 -0.85
CA CYS A 40 3.31 -14.14 -2.23
C CYS A 40 4.60 -14.02 -3.04
N LYS A 41 4.58 -14.56 -4.25
CA LYS A 41 5.67 -14.43 -5.23
C LYS A 41 5.19 -13.67 -6.44
N PRO A 42 5.88 -12.58 -6.82
CA PRO A 42 5.54 -11.83 -8.02
C PRO A 42 5.52 -12.71 -9.26
N SER A 43 4.53 -12.46 -10.12
CA SER A 43 4.40 -13.16 -11.40
C SER A 43 5.24 -12.51 -12.50
N ALA A 44 5.38 -13.20 -13.64
CA ALA A 44 6.04 -12.60 -14.80
C ALA A 44 5.27 -11.38 -15.36
N ALA A 45 3.95 -11.34 -15.20
CA ALA A 45 3.13 -10.20 -15.59
C ALA A 45 3.34 -8.99 -14.65
N HIS A 46 3.55 -9.24 -13.36
CA HIS A 46 3.76 -8.23 -12.33
C HIS A 46 5.05 -8.55 -11.53
N PRO A 47 6.23 -8.33 -12.13
CA PRO A 47 7.51 -8.77 -11.55
C PRO A 47 7.93 -7.94 -10.33
N ASN A 48 7.39 -6.75 -10.15
CA ASN A 48 7.66 -5.88 -9.01
C ASN A 48 6.51 -6.00 -8.00
N PRO A 49 6.79 -6.38 -6.73
CA PRO A 49 5.80 -6.29 -5.67
C PRO A 49 5.50 -4.82 -5.36
N LEU A 50 4.31 -4.56 -4.83
CA LEU A 50 3.88 -3.22 -4.45
C LEU A 50 4.21 -2.96 -2.98
N VAL A 51 4.74 -1.77 -2.71
CA VAL A 51 4.83 -1.17 -1.38
C VAL A 51 3.79 -0.06 -1.28
N LEU A 52 2.88 -0.16 -0.32
CA LEU A 52 1.75 0.74 -0.15
C LEU A 52 1.99 1.63 1.08
N LEU A 53 2.05 2.96 0.87
CA LEU A 53 2.44 3.94 1.89
C LEU A 53 1.28 4.84 2.26
N HIS A 54 0.83 4.78 3.53
CA HIS A 54 -0.33 5.52 4.05
C HIS A 54 -0.07 7.02 4.21
N GLY A 55 -1.15 7.80 4.38
CA GLY A 55 -1.08 9.23 4.67
C GLY A 55 -0.78 9.55 6.14
N LEU A 56 -0.49 10.83 6.41
CA LEU A 56 -0.24 11.39 7.74
C LEU A 56 -1.40 11.06 8.69
N GLY A 57 -1.10 10.63 9.89
CA GLY A 57 -2.09 10.22 10.89
C GLY A 57 -2.76 8.87 10.62
N GLY A 58 -2.46 8.24 9.50
CA GLY A 58 -3.03 6.95 9.09
C GLY A 58 -2.23 5.74 9.57
N ASN A 59 -2.59 4.59 9.01
CA ASN A 59 -1.86 3.33 9.16
C ASN A 59 -2.01 2.48 7.89
N GLY A 60 -1.11 1.54 7.67
CA GLY A 60 -1.10 0.72 6.46
C GLY A 60 -2.42 -0.03 6.21
N PRO A 61 -2.87 -0.89 7.14
CA PRO A 61 -4.09 -1.66 6.94
C PRO A 61 -5.34 -0.81 6.72
N GLY A 62 -5.50 0.30 7.45
CA GLY A 62 -6.67 1.19 7.33
C GLY A 62 -6.69 1.92 6.01
N ASN A 63 -5.58 2.57 5.64
CA ASN A 63 -5.49 3.36 4.40
C ASN A 63 -5.67 2.50 3.13
N TYR A 64 -5.24 1.24 3.19
CA TYR A 64 -5.25 0.34 2.04
C TYR A 64 -6.26 -0.81 2.14
N SER A 65 -7.27 -0.68 3.01
CA SER A 65 -8.32 -1.68 3.18
C SER A 65 -9.15 -1.95 1.91
N TYR A 66 -9.21 -0.99 0.99
CA TYR A 66 -9.85 -1.12 -0.31
C TYR A 66 -8.83 -1.37 -1.44
N LEU A 67 -7.89 -0.45 -1.63
CA LEU A 67 -6.96 -0.49 -2.77
C LEU A 67 -6.00 -1.69 -2.70
N GLY A 68 -5.58 -2.12 -1.51
CA GLY A 68 -4.69 -3.26 -1.33
C GLY A 68 -5.29 -4.57 -1.86
N PRO A 69 -6.45 -5.02 -1.36
CA PRO A 69 -7.14 -6.20 -1.89
C PRO A 69 -7.51 -6.07 -3.38
N PHE A 70 -7.88 -4.87 -3.86
CA PHE A 70 -8.16 -4.63 -5.27
C PHE A 70 -6.94 -4.91 -6.16
N LEU A 71 -5.76 -4.43 -5.79
CA LEU A 71 -4.52 -4.68 -6.54
C LEU A 71 -4.07 -6.15 -6.42
N ALA A 72 -4.25 -6.76 -5.24
CA ALA A 72 -3.98 -8.17 -5.05
C ALA A 72 -4.87 -9.06 -5.96
N ALA A 73 -6.15 -8.73 -6.09
CA ALA A 73 -7.07 -9.42 -7.00
C ALA A 73 -6.66 -9.27 -8.48
N LYS A 74 -5.85 -8.26 -8.82
CA LYS A 74 -5.23 -8.10 -10.15
C LYS A 74 -3.89 -8.86 -10.30
N GLY A 75 -3.50 -9.63 -9.29
CA GLY A 75 -2.31 -10.49 -9.33
C GLY A 75 -1.02 -9.83 -8.83
N TYR A 76 -1.11 -8.68 -8.16
CA TYR A 76 0.05 -8.07 -7.50
C TYR A 76 0.29 -8.69 -6.12
N CYS A 77 1.57 -8.82 -5.74
CA CYS A 77 1.96 -8.96 -4.33
C CYS A 77 2.05 -7.56 -3.72
N ALA A 78 1.13 -7.21 -2.83
CA ALA A 78 1.03 -5.87 -2.24
C ALA A 78 1.27 -5.93 -0.73
N PHE A 79 2.14 -5.04 -0.23
CA PHE A 79 2.57 -5.02 1.16
C PHE A 79 2.38 -3.64 1.77
N THR A 80 1.84 -3.60 2.99
CA THR A 80 1.68 -2.37 3.77
C THR A 80 2.62 -2.34 4.98
N LEU A 81 2.86 -1.14 5.49
CA LEU A 81 3.44 -0.94 6.82
C LEU A 81 2.77 0.27 7.46
N THR A 82 2.81 0.33 8.78
CA THR A 82 2.57 1.57 9.51
C THR A 82 3.92 2.15 9.90
N TYR A 83 4.32 3.23 9.24
CA TYR A 83 5.61 3.90 9.45
C TYR A 83 5.43 5.20 10.22
N GLY A 84 6.50 5.74 10.76
CA GLY A 84 6.52 7.07 11.36
C GLY A 84 5.63 7.21 12.59
N GLN A 85 5.45 6.15 13.36
CA GLN A 85 4.72 6.18 14.63
C GLN A 85 5.56 6.87 15.71
N ALA A 86 4.95 7.82 16.45
CA ALA A 86 5.57 8.41 17.63
C ALA A 86 5.75 7.38 18.77
N THR A 87 4.85 6.40 18.83
CA THR A 87 4.92 5.24 19.71
C THR A 87 4.29 4.02 19.03
N PRO A 88 4.90 2.82 19.12
CA PRO A 88 4.35 1.60 18.54
C PRO A 88 2.99 1.17 19.14
N ALA A 89 2.66 1.68 20.32
CA ALA A 89 1.42 1.32 21.04
C ALA A 89 0.16 1.91 20.37
N ILE A 90 0.31 2.92 19.53
CA ILE A 90 -0.82 3.63 18.91
C ILE A 90 -0.70 3.52 17.39
N PRO A 91 -1.71 2.99 16.67
CA PRO A 91 -1.65 2.80 15.22
C PRO A 91 -1.91 4.10 14.44
N VAL A 92 -1.19 5.16 14.81
CA VAL A 92 -1.17 6.46 14.15
C VAL A 92 0.26 6.71 13.67
N GLY A 93 0.44 6.68 12.38
CA GLY A 93 1.74 6.81 11.72
C GLY A 93 1.92 8.12 10.96
N GLY A 94 3.09 8.31 10.38
CA GLY A 94 3.42 9.49 9.58
C GLY A 94 3.59 10.77 10.39
N THR A 95 3.67 10.72 11.72
CA THR A 95 3.72 11.93 12.57
C THR A 95 5.13 12.35 12.97
N VAL A 96 6.12 11.47 12.85
CA VAL A 96 7.52 11.81 13.11
C VAL A 96 8.15 12.49 11.89
N SER A 97 9.44 12.89 11.99
CA SER A 97 10.08 13.56 10.85
C SER A 97 10.05 12.72 9.56
N ILE A 98 9.93 13.38 8.43
CA ILE A 98 9.92 12.75 7.10
C ILE A 98 11.18 11.90 6.89
N ALA A 99 12.33 12.38 7.33
CA ALA A 99 13.57 11.62 7.19
C ALA A 99 13.58 10.30 8.00
N LYS A 100 13.00 10.30 9.21
CA LYS A 100 12.89 9.09 10.05
C LYS A 100 11.91 8.10 9.40
N SER A 101 10.74 8.56 8.99
CA SER A 101 9.76 7.77 8.24
C SER A 101 10.35 7.17 6.96
N SER A 102 11.12 7.97 6.19
CA SER A 102 11.79 7.49 4.97
C SER A 102 12.80 6.37 5.24
N ALA A 103 13.53 6.40 6.36
CA ALA A 103 14.47 5.35 6.72
C ALA A 103 13.75 4.03 7.07
N GLU A 104 12.61 4.11 7.77
CA GLU A 104 11.74 2.95 8.04
C GLU A 104 11.21 2.35 6.74
N ILE A 105 10.73 3.20 5.82
CA ILE A 105 10.23 2.80 4.50
C ILE A 105 11.35 2.15 3.66
N ALA A 106 12.55 2.72 3.64
CA ALA A 106 13.69 2.15 2.91
C ALA A 106 14.02 0.73 3.44
N SER A 107 14.01 0.54 4.74
CA SER A 107 14.20 -0.78 5.36
C SER A 107 13.07 -1.75 4.98
N PHE A 108 11.84 -1.27 4.91
CA PHE A 108 10.69 -2.08 4.48
C PHE A 108 10.78 -2.49 3.00
N VAL A 109 11.19 -1.58 2.11
CA VAL A 109 11.47 -1.87 0.70
C VAL A 109 12.48 -3.00 0.57
N GLN A 110 13.58 -2.97 1.35
CA GLN A 110 14.57 -4.05 1.37
C GLN A 110 13.96 -5.38 1.82
N ARG A 111 13.15 -5.36 2.89
CA ARG A 111 12.48 -6.57 3.40
C ARG A 111 11.52 -7.18 2.37
N VAL A 112 10.73 -6.35 1.68
CA VAL A 112 9.82 -6.81 0.62
C VAL A 112 10.61 -7.43 -0.53
N ARG A 113 11.69 -6.80 -0.99
CA ARG A 113 12.55 -7.33 -2.04
C ARG A 113 13.16 -8.68 -1.66
N GLN A 114 13.68 -8.80 -0.44
CA GLN A 114 14.28 -10.04 0.07
C GLN A 114 13.23 -11.17 0.16
N ALA A 115 12.04 -10.89 0.70
CA ALA A 115 10.99 -11.88 0.84
C ALA A 115 10.44 -12.39 -0.50
N THR A 116 10.35 -11.49 -1.49
CA THR A 116 9.79 -11.80 -2.82
C THR A 116 10.84 -12.26 -3.83
N GLY A 117 12.11 -11.94 -3.62
CA GLY A 117 13.21 -12.18 -4.58
C GLY A 117 13.23 -11.14 -5.71
N ALA A 118 12.42 -10.09 -5.64
CA ALA A 118 12.31 -9.08 -6.70
C ALA A 118 13.51 -8.13 -6.71
N ALA A 119 13.97 -7.76 -7.91
CA ALA A 119 15.03 -6.78 -8.07
C ALA A 119 14.58 -5.35 -7.73
N LYS A 120 13.32 -5.05 -7.99
CA LYS A 120 12.69 -3.74 -7.75
C LYS A 120 11.34 -3.91 -7.06
N VAL A 121 10.83 -2.84 -6.48
CA VAL A 121 9.43 -2.68 -6.07
C VAL A 121 8.78 -1.59 -6.92
N ASP A 122 7.44 -1.61 -7.02
CA ASP A 122 6.66 -0.43 -7.39
C ASP A 122 6.02 0.12 -6.11
N ILE A 123 5.88 1.46 -6.02
CA ILE A 123 5.37 2.10 -4.81
C ILE A 123 4.07 2.83 -5.14
N VAL A 124 3.04 2.61 -4.33
CA VAL A 124 1.80 3.39 -4.36
C VAL A 124 1.70 4.11 -3.02
N GLY A 125 1.69 5.42 -3.05
CA GLY A 125 1.58 6.24 -1.85
C GLY A 125 0.33 7.11 -1.87
N HIS A 126 -0.21 7.42 -0.70
CA HIS A 126 -1.30 8.36 -0.51
C HIS A 126 -0.86 9.50 0.40
N SER A 127 -1.11 10.76 0.01
CA SER A 127 -0.82 11.94 0.82
C SER A 127 0.66 12.02 1.24
N GLU A 128 1.00 12.02 2.54
CA GLU A 128 2.38 11.91 3.02
C GLU A 128 3.08 10.68 2.44
N GLY A 129 2.40 9.51 2.37
CA GLY A 129 2.97 8.31 1.77
C GLY A 129 3.31 8.48 0.29
N ALA A 130 2.55 9.30 -0.43
CA ALA A 130 2.86 9.69 -1.80
C ALA A 130 4.09 10.60 -1.84
N PHE A 131 4.22 11.55 -0.92
CA PHE A 131 5.44 12.34 -0.76
C PHE A 131 6.65 11.45 -0.45
N GLN A 132 6.52 10.51 0.49
CA GLN A 132 7.57 9.54 0.86
C GLN A 132 8.00 8.66 -0.32
N SER A 133 7.05 8.27 -1.19
CA SER A 133 7.33 7.45 -2.38
C SER A 133 8.23 8.16 -3.40
N ILE A 134 8.27 9.48 -3.36
CA ILE A 134 9.09 10.34 -4.22
C ILE A 134 10.37 10.74 -3.46
N TYR A 135 10.23 11.17 -2.20
CA TYR A 135 11.30 11.68 -1.37
C TYR A 135 12.36 10.60 -1.07
N GLY A 136 11.95 9.43 -0.61
CA GLY A 136 12.85 8.38 -0.21
C GLY A 136 13.80 7.92 -1.33
N PRO A 137 13.29 7.53 -2.52
CA PRO A 137 14.12 7.17 -3.66
C PRO A 137 15.16 8.23 -4.04
N LYS A 138 14.76 9.51 -4.01
CA LYS A 138 15.65 10.64 -4.34
C LYS A 138 16.64 10.93 -3.22
N VAL A 139 16.15 11.19 -2.01
CA VAL A 139 16.97 11.78 -0.93
C VAL A 139 17.79 10.72 -0.20
N LEU A 140 17.28 9.49 -0.07
CA LEU A 140 18.02 8.36 0.50
C LEU A 140 18.76 7.53 -0.56
N GLY A 141 18.55 7.82 -1.86
CA GLY A 141 19.35 7.25 -2.95
C GLY A 141 19.01 5.81 -3.36
N TYR A 142 17.81 5.30 -3.06
CA TYR A 142 17.44 3.94 -3.45
C TYR A 142 16.56 3.86 -4.73
N ALA A 143 16.57 4.90 -5.58
CA ALA A 143 15.79 4.95 -6.82
C ALA A 143 16.04 3.74 -7.74
N ALA A 144 17.27 3.20 -7.78
CA ALA A 144 17.59 2.01 -8.58
C ALA A 144 16.77 0.76 -8.19
N GLN A 145 16.19 0.74 -7.00
CA GLN A 145 15.35 -0.34 -6.47
C GLN A 145 13.86 -0.14 -6.72
N VAL A 146 13.49 0.97 -7.38
CA VAL A 146 12.10 1.33 -7.67
C VAL A 146 11.87 1.27 -9.17
N GLY A 147 10.76 0.68 -9.59
CA GLY A 147 10.33 0.63 -10.98
C GLY A 147 9.35 1.73 -11.32
N LYS A 148 8.27 1.80 -10.55
CA LYS A 148 7.20 2.79 -10.72
C LYS A 148 6.81 3.41 -9.38
N VAL A 149 6.37 4.65 -9.44
CA VAL A 149 5.72 5.37 -8.35
C VAL A 149 4.36 5.85 -8.83
N VAL A 150 3.31 5.48 -8.12
CA VAL A 150 1.98 6.06 -8.29
C VAL A 150 1.66 6.83 -7.02
N ALA A 151 1.63 8.15 -7.13
CA ALA A 151 1.50 9.08 -6.02
C ALA A 151 0.10 9.70 -6.00
N LEU A 152 -0.71 9.39 -4.99
CA LEU A 152 -2.05 9.92 -4.80
C LEU A 152 -1.96 11.18 -3.93
N ALA A 153 -2.21 12.34 -4.54
CA ALA A 153 -2.20 13.65 -3.90
C ALA A 153 -0.97 13.91 -2.99
N PRO A 154 0.26 13.77 -3.51
CA PRO A 154 1.45 14.11 -2.73
C PRO A 154 1.55 15.61 -2.50
N PRO A 155 1.91 16.09 -1.29
CA PRO A 155 2.29 17.50 -1.09
C PRO A 155 3.70 17.77 -1.63
N THR A 156 3.92 17.52 -2.95
CA THR A 156 5.24 17.56 -3.58
C THR A 156 5.92 18.93 -3.43
N HIS A 157 5.16 20.00 -3.58
CA HIS A 157 5.63 21.37 -3.40
C HIS A 157 5.14 22.03 -2.09
N GLY A 158 4.72 21.19 -1.14
CA GLY A 158 4.14 21.60 0.13
C GLY A 158 2.64 21.84 0.06
N THR A 159 2.04 21.99 1.22
CA THR A 159 0.60 22.24 1.36
C THR A 159 0.33 23.32 2.40
N THR A 160 -0.85 23.94 2.33
CA THR A 160 -1.37 24.83 3.37
C THR A 160 -2.14 24.08 4.45
N PHE A 161 -2.30 22.75 4.31
CA PHE A 161 -3.08 21.91 5.24
C PHE A 161 -4.52 22.40 5.47
N GLY A 162 -5.16 22.96 4.44
CA GLY A 162 -6.57 23.31 4.55
C GLY A 162 -7.40 22.09 4.93
N GLY A 163 -8.00 22.09 6.11
CA GLY A 163 -8.86 21.00 6.56
C GLY A 163 -8.18 19.82 7.27
N LEU A 164 -6.92 19.91 7.70
CA LEU A 164 -6.23 18.83 8.44
C LEU A 164 -7.03 18.28 9.63
N VAL A 165 -7.77 19.14 10.33
CA VAL A 165 -8.64 18.76 11.46
C VAL A 165 -9.75 17.78 11.01
N SER A 166 -10.24 17.94 9.78
CA SER A 166 -11.32 17.10 9.23
C SER A 166 -10.89 15.69 8.88
N VAL A 167 -9.58 15.45 8.63
CA VAL A 167 -9.07 14.11 8.24
C VAL A 167 -9.23 13.12 9.39
N GLY A 168 -8.83 13.50 10.57
CA GLY A 168 -8.93 12.65 11.75
C GLY A 168 -10.40 12.30 12.06
N ASP A 169 -11.27 13.28 11.95
CA ASP A 169 -12.71 13.12 12.21
C ASP A 169 -13.35 12.19 11.17
N TYR A 170 -13.02 12.34 9.91
CA TYR A 170 -13.56 11.50 8.83
C TYR A 170 -13.16 10.02 8.94
N LEU A 171 -11.91 9.75 9.29
CA LEU A 171 -11.44 8.38 9.47
C LEU A 171 -11.91 7.75 10.80
N GLY A 172 -12.65 8.48 11.62
CA GLY A 172 -13.02 8.05 12.97
C GLY A 172 -11.82 7.93 13.91
N LEU A 173 -10.68 8.49 13.53
CA LEU A 173 -9.42 8.48 14.30
C LEU A 173 -9.10 9.85 14.90
N GLY A 174 -9.98 10.85 14.72
CA GLY A 174 -9.78 12.23 15.17
C GLY A 174 -9.27 12.35 16.60
N PRO A 175 -9.96 11.80 17.61
CA PRO A 175 -9.52 11.90 19.00
C PRO A 175 -8.16 11.27 19.25
N LEU A 176 -7.84 10.16 18.56
CA LEU A 176 -6.58 9.45 18.69
C LEU A 176 -5.45 10.21 18.01
N VAL A 177 -5.68 10.72 16.79
CA VAL A 177 -4.72 11.58 16.09
C VAL A 177 -4.43 12.82 16.90
N ASP A 178 -5.46 13.52 17.39
CA ASP A 178 -5.33 14.69 18.26
C ASP A 178 -4.54 14.39 19.53
N GLN A 179 -4.76 13.24 20.15
CA GLN A 179 -3.99 12.82 21.32
C GLN A 179 -2.50 12.67 20.99
N VAL A 180 -2.18 12.01 19.86
CA VAL A 180 -0.80 11.82 19.41
C VAL A 180 -0.14 13.17 19.12
N LEU A 181 -0.83 14.06 18.38
CA LEU A 181 -0.29 15.38 18.04
C LEU A 181 -0.06 16.25 19.29
N ARG A 182 -0.99 16.22 20.27
CA ARG A 182 -0.81 16.94 21.55
C ARG A 182 0.32 16.38 22.39
N GLN A 183 0.49 15.07 22.40
CA GLN A 183 1.46 14.40 23.28
C GLN A 183 2.88 14.37 22.72
N PHE A 184 3.01 14.18 21.41
CA PHE A 184 4.31 13.91 20.75
C PHE A 184 4.71 14.97 19.71
N GLY A 185 3.80 15.89 19.38
CA GLY A 185 3.98 16.83 18.28
C GLY A 185 3.81 16.18 16.91
N CYS A 186 4.03 16.97 15.84
CA CYS A 186 3.96 16.51 14.45
C CYS A 186 5.09 17.12 13.62
N PRO A 187 6.33 16.64 13.76
CA PRO A 187 7.42 17.13 12.91
C PRO A 187 7.13 17.02 11.40
N ALA A 188 6.45 15.94 10.94
CA ALA A 188 6.07 15.80 9.56
C ALA A 188 5.13 16.93 9.08
N CYS A 189 4.23 17.42 9.94
CA CYS A 189 3.33 18.52 9.61
C CYS A 189 4.12 19.77 9.20
N ASP A 190 5.13 20.13 10.00
CA ASP A 190 5.97 21.31 9.75
C ASP A 190 6.90 21.13 8.53
N GLU A 191 7.27 19.89 8.24
CA GLU A 191 8.17 19.56 7.14
C GLU A 191 7.46 19.49 5.77
N LEU A 192 6.12 19.28 5.75
CA LEU A 192 5.31 19.14 4.53
C LEU A 192 4.57 20.42 4.11
N ILE A 193 4.63 21.51 4.89
CA ILE A 193 4.08 22.79 4.47
C ILE A 193 4.91 23.42 3.35
N VAL A 194 4.33 24.41 2.69
CA VAL A 194 5.06 25.25 1.71
C VAL A 194 6.30 25.85 2.38
N GLY A 195 7.48 25.60 1.82
CA GLY A 195 8.76 26.00 2.40
C GLY A 195 9.28 25.11 3.53
N GLY A 196 8.57 24.05 3.88
CA GLY A 196 9.01 23.07 4.86
C GLY A 196 10.31 22.37 4.46
N SER A 197 11.07 21.91 5.46
CA SER A 197 12.43 21.39 5.25
C SER A 197 12.49 20.15 4.36
N ALA A 198 11.49 19.26 4.42
CA ALA A 198 11.44 18.08 3.56
C ALA A 198 11.07 18.47 2.13
N VAL A 199 10.12 19.39 1.96
CA VAL A 199 9.76 19.95 0.63
C VAL A 199 10.97 20.60 -0.01
N ALA A 200 11.72 21.41 0.71
CA ALA A 200 12.94 22.05 0.21
C ALA A 200 13.99 21.04 -0.25
N LYS A 201 14.18 19.95 0.49
CA LYS A 201 15.10 18.85 0.11
C LYS A 201 14.60 18.10 -1.13
N LEU A 202 13.29 17.82 -1.22
CA LEU A 202 12.71 17.14 -2.36
C LEU A 202 12.85 17.99 -3.64
N THR A 203 12.57 19.28 -3.55
CA THR A 203 12.56 20.21 -4.70
C THR A 203 13.94 20.77 -5.06
N ALA A 204 14.98 20.44 -4.31
CA ALA A 204 16.36 20.78 -4.64
C ALA A 204 16.83 20.01 -5.89
N GLY A 205 16.72 20.62 -7.08
CA GLY A 205 17.00 19.99 -8.37
C GLY A 205 15.92 19.00 -8.82
N PRO A 206 16.15 18.21 -9.88
CA PRO A 206 15.16 17.34 -10.48
C PRO A 206 14.54 16.36 -9.46
N ILE A 207 13.20 16.28 -9.44
CA ILE A 207 12.44 15.40 -8.54
C ILE A 207 12.42 13.97 -9.09
N ALA A 208 12.08 13.82 -10.37
CA ALA A 208 12.02 12.53 -11.03
C ALA A 208 13.43 11.91 -11.15
N GLN A 209 13.56 10.69 -10.67
CA GLN A 209 14.84 9.98 -10.69
C GLN A 209 14.97 9.11 -11.93
N PRO A 210 16.17 9.01 -12.53
CA PRO A 210 16.40 8.17 -13.71
C PRO A 210 15.98 6.71 -13.48
N GLY A 211 15.30 6.13 -14.46
CA GLY A 211 14.86 4.73 -14.43
C GLY A 211 13.61 4.44 -13.58
N VAL A 212 13.00 5.44 -12.96
CA VAL A 212 11.71 5.35 -12.26
C VAL A 212 10.64 6.03 -13.11
N LYS A 213 9.48 5.38 -13.24
CA LYS A 213 8.30 5.96 -13.90
C LYS A 213 7.37 6.54 -12.83
N TYR A 214 6.99 7.80 -12.99
CA TYR A 214 6.13 8.51 -12.05
C TYR A 214 4.77 8.80 -12.67
N THR A 215 3.71 8.50 -11.90
CA THR A 215 2.35 8.97 -12.15
C THR A 215 1.84 9.64 -10.88
N VAL A 216 1.39 10.88 -11.00
CA VAL A 216 0.73 11.62 -9.92
C VAL A 216 -0.74 11.71 -10.26
N ILE A 217 -1.59 11.27 -9.35
CA ILE A 217 -3.04 11.34 -9.45
C ILE A 217 -3.54 12.25 -8.33
N ALA A 218 -4.19 13.36 -8.68
CA ALA A 218 -4.74 14.32 -7.74
C ALA A 218 -6.25 14.50 -7.95
N SER A 219 -6.91 15.14 -7.01
CA SER A 219 -8.31 15.54 -7.16
C SER A 219 -8.44 17.06 -7.20
N ARG A 220 -9.36 17.57 -8.04
CA ARG A 220 -9.74 18.99 -8.05
C ARG A 220 -10.54 19.39 -6.80
N PHE A 221 -11.02 18.39 -6.03
CA PHE A 221 -11.76 18.57 -4.78
C PHE A 221 -10.89 18.29 -3.53
N ASP A 222 -9.57 18.21 -3.72
CA ASP A 222 -8.64 18.04 -2.60
C ASP A 222 -8.64 19.31 -1.72
N ALA A 223 -9.05 19.15 -0.46
CA ALA A 223 -9.08 20.24 0.53
C ALA A 223 -7.90 20.20 1.51
N LEU A 224 -7.02 19.19 1.40
CA LEU A 224 -5.88 18.99 2.32
C LEU A 224 -4.56 19.36 1.68
N VAL A 225 -4.28 18.84 0.50
CA VAL A 225 -3.10 19.25 -0.28
C VAL A 225 -3.52 20.42 -1.18
N THR A 226 -3.32 21.60 -0.64
CA THR A 226 -3.78 22.85 -1.27
C THR A 226 -2.63 23.83 -1.49
N PRO A 227 -2.62 24.55 -2.65
CA PRO A 227 -3.43 24.29 -3.85
C PRO A 227 -3.18 22.88 -4.40
N HIS A 228 -4.19 22.22 -4.95
CA HIS A 228 -4.06 20.82 -5.40
C HIS A 228 -3.01 20.61 -6.51
N GLU A 229 -2.65 21.67 -7.27
CA GLU A 229 -1.57 21.65 -8.26
C GLU A 229 -0.17 21.46 -7.65
N THR A 230 -0.01 21.69 -6.34
CA THR A 230 1.26 21.44 -5.63
C THR A 230 1.65 19.98 -5.60
N SER A 231 0.70 19.07 -5.89
CA SER A 231 0.96 17.66 -6.06
C SER A 231 1.83 17.34 -7.27
N PHE A 232 1.73 18.09 -8.34
CA PHE A 232 2.26 17.72 -9.65
C PHE A 232 3.77 17.90 -9.76
N ILE A 233 4.42 16.92 -10.41
CA ILE A 233 5.83 16.98 -10.81
C ILE A 233 5.87 17.39 -12.29
N ARG A 234 6.22 18.63 -12.56
CA ARG A 234 6.23 19.18 -13.92
C ARG A 234 7.58 18.93 -14.60
N GLU A 235 7.95 17.66 -14.73
CA GLU A 235 9.19 17.21 -15.35
C GLU A 235 8.90 16.24 -16.51
N ALA A 236 9.81 16.16 -17.48
CA ALA A 236 9.67 15.27 -18.62
C ALA A 236 9.57 13.79 -18.16
N GLY A 237 8.64 13.05 -18.76
CA GLY A 237 8.44 11.63 -18.44
C GLY A 237 7.57 11.35 -17.19
N VAL A 238 7.08 12.41 -16.53
CA VAL A 238 6.11 12.27 -15.42
C VAL A 238 4.69 12.45 -15.97
N THR A 239 3.82 11.53 -15.62
CA THR A 239 2.38 11.66 -15.89
C THR A 239 1.72 12.34 -14.70
N ASN A 240 0.99 13.43 -14.95
CA ASN A 240 0.18 14.12 -13.95
C ASN A 240 -1.26 14.15 -14.45
N GLU A 241 -2.21 13.71 -13.63
CA GLU A 241 -3.63 13.67 -13.99
C GLU A 241 -4.51 13.98 -12.78
N TYR A 242 -5.66 14.59 -13.05
CA TYR A 242 -6.74 14.66 -12.09
C TYR A 242 -7.72 13.49 -12.32
N VAL A 243 -8.32 12.99 -11.25
CA VAL A 243 -9.42 12.01 -11.35
C VAL A 243 -10.51 12.54 -12.29
N GLN A 244 -10.79 13.84 -12.21
CA GLN A 244 -11.83 14.51 -13.00
C GLN A 244 -11.46 14.70 -14.49
N ASP A 245 -10.24 14.42 -14.89
CA ASP A 245 -9.87 14.38 -16.32
C ASP A 245 -10.47 13.13 -17.00
N THR A 246 -10.63 12.05 -16.24
CA THR A 246 -11.28 10.81 -16.70
C THR A 246 -12.74 10.75 -16.29
N CYS A 247 -13.09 11.13 -15.08
CA CYS A 247 -14.44 11.11 -14.51
C CYS A 247 -14.86 12.50 -14.02
N PRO A 248 -15.36 13.39 -14.90
CA PRO A 248 -15.58 14.80 -14.58
C PRO A 248 -16.53 15.09 -13.43
N LEU A 249 -17.45 14.18 -13.12
CA LEU A 249 -18.45 14.34 -12.05
C LEU A 249 -18.04 13.64 -10.75
N ASP A 250 -16.86 13.06 -10.69
CA ASP A 250 -16.37 12.37 -9.49
C ASP A 250 -16.03 13.39 -8.40
N PRO A 251 -16.73 13.39 -7.24
CA PRO A 251 -16.53 14.36 -6.17
C PRO A 251 -15.39 13.97 -5.22
N VAL A 252 -14.61 12.94 -5.54
CA VAL A 252 -13.59 12.40 -4.64
C VAL A 252 -12.66 13.50 -4.13
N GLY A 253 -12.53 13.60 -2.81
CA GLY A 253 -11.58 14.49 -2.14
C GLY A 253 -10.31 13.75 -1.71
N HIS A 254 -9.52 14.39 -0.87
CA HIS A 254 -8.17 13.90 -0.50
C HIS A 254 -8.18 12.49 0.09
N VAL A 255 -8.95 12.29 1.14
CA VAL A 255 -9.02 10.99 1.84
C VAL A 255 -9.67 9.93 0.97
N GLY A 256 -10.68 10.33 0.22
CA GLY A 256 -11.41 9.49 -0.72
C GLY A 256 -10.52 8.81 -1.75
N LEU A 257 -9.41 9.43 -2.17
CA LEU A 257 -8.48 8.87 -3.16
C LEU A 257 -7.99 7.45 -2.83
N ALA A 258 -7.88 7.09 -1.56
CA ALA A 258 -7.46 5.75 -1.15
C ALA A 258 -8.57 4.70 -1.24
N PHE A 259 -9.83 5.10 -1.37
CA PHE A 259 -11.03 4.26 -1.29
C PHE A 259 -11.91 4.33 -2.53
N ASP A 260 -11.57 5.17 -3.48
CA ASP A 260 -12.37 5.44 -4.66
C ASP A 260 -12.16 4.38 -5.75
N PRO A 261 -13.24 3.77 -6.30
CA PRO A 261 -13.13 2.76 -7.34
C PRO A 261 -12.60 3.28 -8.68
N THR A 262 -12.85 4.56 -9.02
CA THR A 262 -12.24 5.20 -10.20
C THR A 262 -10.74 5.30 -10.02
N VAL A 263 -10.29 5.81 -8.85
CA VAL A 263 -8.86 5.95 -8.52
C VAL A 263 -8.16 4.59 -8.54
N ALA A 264 -8.79 3.54 -7.99
CA ALA A 264 -8.21 2.20 -8.01
C ALA A 264 -7.93 1.69 -9.43
N GLN A 265 -8.82 2.00 -10.39
CA GLN A 265 -8.64 1.66 -11.80
C GLN A 265 -7.53 2.52 -12.45
N LEU A 266 -7.46 3.81 -12.12
CA LEU A 266 -6.37 4.69 -12.58
C LEU A 266 -5.01 4.20 -12.07
N VAL A 267 -4.92 3.82 -10.78
CA VAL A 267 -3.71 3.23 -10.19
C VAL A 267 -3.30 1.96 -10.92
N ALA A 268 -4.25 1.04 -11.17
CA ALA A 268 -3.95 -0.19 -11.89
C ALA A 268 -3.43 0.08 -13.32
N ASN A 269 -4.03 1.05 -14.03
CA ASN A 269 -3.59 1.47 -15.35
C ASN A 269 -2.21 2.16 -15.34
N ALA A 270 -1.88 2.89 -14.28
CA ALA A 270 -0.55 3.48 -14.09
C ALA A 270 0.51 2.40 -13.80
N LEU A 271 0.16 1.38 -13.04
CA LEU A 271 1.03 0.25 -12.74
C LEU A 271 1.26 -0.67 -13.96
N ASP A 272 0.24 -0.84 -14.82
CA ASP A 272 0.35 -1.62 -16.05
C ASP A 272 -0.11 -0.80 -17.28
N PRO A 273 0.72 0.12 -17.76
CA PRO A 273 0.35 1.01 -18.86
C PRO A 273 0.22 0.30 -20.22
N THR A 274 0.69 -0.94 -20.32
CA THR A 274 0.61 -1.75 -21.54
C THR A 274 -0.69 -2.53 -21.68
N HIS A 275 -1.38 -2.77 -20.55
CA HIS A 275 -2.67 -3.48 -20.50
C HIS A 275 -3.74 -2.62 -19.82
N LYS A 276 -3.79 -1.34 -20.19
CA LYS A 276 -4.82 -0.43 -19.66
C LYS A 276 -6.22 -0.92 -19.95
N THR A 277 -7.08 -0.84 -18.94
CA THR A 277 -8.52 -1.08 -19.09
C THR A 277 -9.27 0.25 -19.13
N GLN A 278 -10.44 0.24 -19.79
CA GLN A 278 -11.33 1.39 -19.73
C GLN A 278 -11.76 1.63 -18.27
N VAL A 279 -11.64 2.87 -17.81
CA VAL A 279 -12.07 3.25 -16.47
C VAL A 279 -13.59 3.43 -16.46
N THR A 280 -14.23 2.77 -15.49
CA THR A 280 -15.65 2.98 -15.19
C THR A 280 -15.76 3.96 -14.04
N CYS A 281 -16.41 5.09 -14.27
CA CYS A 281 -16.59 6.09 -13.22
C CYS A 281 -17.55 5.56 -12.13
N ALA A 282 -17.07 5.53 -10.91
CA ALA A 282 -17.82 5.12 -9.73
C ALA A 282 -17.39 6.01 -8.56
N PHE A 283 -18.34 6.64 -7.90
CA PHE A 283 -18.06 7.65 -6.89
C PHE A 283 -17.62 7.02 -5.58
N GLY A 284 -16.46 7.47 -5.08
CA GLY A 284 -15.98 7.21 -3.76
C GLY A 284 -16.39 8.29 -2.74
N PRO A 285 -15.86 8.21 -1.52
CA PRO A 285 -16.12 9.21 -0.49
C PRO A 285 -15.62 10.59 -0.91
N PRO A 286 -16.40 11.67 -0.69
CA PRO A 286 -16.07 13.03 -1.15
C PRO A 286 -15.01 13.75 -0.30
N LEU A 287 -14.37 13.12 0.69
CA LEU A 287 -13.39 13.74 1.59
C LEU A 287 -11.96 13.35 1.27
#